data_650436a8b0c329a04128263b5761fd36
#
_entry.id   650436a8b0c329a04128263b5761fd36
#
_cell.length_a   1.000
_cell.length_b   1.000
_cell.length_c   1.000
_cell.angle_alpha   90.00
_cell.angle_beta   90.00
_cell.angle_gamma   90.00
#
_symmetry.space_group_name_H-M   'P 1'
#
loop_
_entity.id
_entity.type
_entity.pdbx_description
1 polymer ?
#
loop_
_entity_poly.entity_id
_entity_poly.type
_entity_poly.pdbx_seq_one_letter_code
_entity_poly.pdbx_strand_id
1 'polypeptide(L)'
;MSPVVDDSRLGSGRLRRPSGEPPPLPHEFNRVAIGWMIAFVFWAAIWIWVFVSDVPARWLTVRDLELMAPIVDNRQSWLTPAMQRINEAGTSWVTPIIGWVTIIVGLAAKRIRHVLLLIAALSIVAGIQTLVSLRIQRPRPLGVDMIGEWAATPQPSRPVALLTTAMVCAGLTLMPAGTWRRWWIGITAATVALFGFAQVYVGVDHPSDVLPAATVGVAVGMVLYRLGAPEVVFPIRYRTGNTAHLDVTGARGEAIRTGLRRQLGIDVTNVEPVGLAGSAGSTPLRVSQHDGPDLFAKLYASSHLRSDRSYKLGRTLLYGRLEDEQHFNSVRRLVQHEDYMLHVMRRAGIDCMEPGGIVELTPDREYLLVTEFLEGAVEISEVEVTPDLIDAGLETVVRLWDAGLAHRDIKPANIMVQGDRFRLIDVAFAQIRPSPWRQAVDLANMMLVLALGSSAELVYERALLYFSEDDIAEAFAASRGVTLPSALRSDVKRDGRDLMERFRELAPDRKPIAIQRWSLRRVGLTLWVSVVTLALISIFLDNLDDIGLL
;
A
#
# COMPACT_ATOMS: atom_id res chain seq x y z
N MET A 1 2.37 5.94 36.08
CA MET A 1 2.26 7.38 36.24
C MET A 1 2.57 8.02 34.91
N SER A 2 1.54 8.40 34.13
CA SER A 2 1.72 9.20 32.94
C SER A 2 2.12 10.62 33.36
N PRO A 3 3.09 11.26 32.72
CA PRO A 3 3.41 12.63 33.02
C PRO A 3 2.20 13.49 32.62
N VAL A 4 1.68 14.22 33.59
CA VAL A 4 0.70 15.29 33.39
C VAL A 4 1.41 16.32 32.52
N VAL A 5 0.98 16.46 31.27
CA VAL A 5 1.45 17.52 30.38
C VAL A 5 0.87 18.81 30.92
N ASP A 6 1.74 19.70 31.33
CA ASP A 6 1.41 21.05 31.82
C ASP A 6 0.73 21.83 30.66
N ASP A 7 -0.58 22.00 30.78
CA ASP A 7 -1.43 22.69 29.79
C ASP A 7 -1.12 24.22 29.69
N SER A 8 -0.27 24.76 30.55
CA SER A 8 0.07 26.20 30.58
C SER A 8 0.99 26.65 29.42
N ARG A 9 1.52 25.72 28.60
CA ARG A 9 2.40 26.03 27.46
C ARG A 9 1.69 26.04 26.11
N LEU A 10 0.37 25.93 26.07
CA LEU A 10 -0.42 25.91 24.85
C LEU A 10 -0.67 27.30 24.23
N GLY A 11 -0.01 28.35 24.74
CA GLY A 11 -0.05 29.67 24.17
C GLY A 11 1.00 29.84 23.06
N SER A 12 0.56 29.89 21.80
CA SER A 12 1.27 30.47 20.63
C SER A 12 2.59 29.85 20.16
N GLY A 13 2.93 28.64 20.53
CA GLY A 13 4.15 27.99 20.05
C GLY A 13 3.85 26.70 19.32
N ARG A 14 4.33 26.54 18.08
CA ARG A 14 4.38 25.24 17.40
C ARG A 14 4.90 24.20 18.38
N LEU A 15 4.04 23.24 18.77
CA LEU A 15 4.43 22.12 19.61
C LEU A 15 5.56 21.36 18.91
N ARG A 16 6.80 21.56 19.34
CA ARG A 16 7.89 20.69 18.91
C ARG A 16 7.60 19.30 19.44
N ARG A 17 7.67 18.30 18.57
CA ARG A 17 7.78 16.92 19.06
C ARG A 17 8.95 16.84 20.02
N PRO A 18 8.77 16.30 21.24
CA PRO A 18 9.89 16.09 22.14
C PRO A 18 10.97 15.27 21.40
N SER A 19 12.20 15.77 21.36
CA SER A 19 13.34 15.02 20.86
C SER A 19 13.48 13.79 21.75
N GLY A 20 13.26 12.58 21.20
CA GLY A 20 13.33 11.35 21.96
C GLY A 20 12.01 10.58 22.08
N GLU A 21 10.92 11.04 21.47
CA GLU A 21 9.77 10.15 21.31
C GLU A 21 10.22 8.87 20.58
N PRO A 22 9.98 7.68 21.20
CA PRO A 22 10.35 6.43 20.56
C PRO A 22 9.67 6.34 19.19
N PRO A 23 10.33 5.72 18.20
CA PRO A 23 9.68 5.48 16.92
C PRO A 23 8.36 4.74 17.15
N PRO A 24 7.35 4.90 16.27
CA PRO A 24 6.00 4.36 16.46
C PRO A 24 5.89 2.83 16.45
N LEU A 25 7.01 2.13 16.68
CA LEU A 25 7.05 0.70 16.92
C LEU A 25 6.82 0.46 18.40
N PRO A 26 5.73 -0.24 18.81
CA PRO A 26 5.46 -0.52 20.21
C PRO A 26 6.62 -1.30 20.84
N HIS A 27 7.11 -0.85 21.98
CA HIS A 27 8.10 -1.61 22.76
C HIS A 27 7.62 -3.03 23.13
N GLU A 28 6.33 -3.22 23.27
CA GLU A 28 5.67 -4.50 23.53
C GLU A 28 5.93 -5.55 22.44
N PHE A 29 6.12 -5.10 21.21
CA PHE A 29 6.40 -5.99 20.08
C PHE A 29 7.66 -6.83 20.28
N ASN A 30 8.76 -6.20 20.69
CA ASN A 30 10.03 -6.92 20.92
C ASN A 30 9.93 -7.94 22.07
N ARG A 31 9.19 -7.62 23.12
CA ARG A 31 9.00 -8.54 24.26
C ARG A 31 8.21 -9.77 23.88
N VAL A 32 7.14 -9.62 23.12
CA VAL A 32 6.33 -10.75 22.65
C VAL A 32 7.12 -11.65 21.70
N ALA A 33 7.87 -11.05 20.77
CA ALA A 33 8.71 -11.79 19.83
C ALA A 33 9.84 -12.55 20.55
N ILE A 34 10.50 -11.92 21.53
CA ILE A 34 11.53 -12.55 22.37
C ILE A 34 10.92 -13.71 23.16
N GLY A 35 9.73 -13.55 23.74
CA GLY A 35 9.03 -14.63 24.44
C GLY A 35 8.79 -15.86 23.54
N TRP A 36 8.33 -15.65 22.31
CA TRP A 36 8.17 -16.75 21.34
C TRP A 36 9.50 -17.37 20.92
N MET A 37 10.54 -16.58 20.75
CA MET A 37 11.89 -17.09 20.46
C MET A 37 12.42 -17.95 21.60
N ILE A 38 12.28 -17.50 22.85
CA ILE A 38 12.70 -18.27 24.04
C ILE A 38 11.92 -19.58 24.10
N ALA A 39 10.60 -19.56 23.92
CA ALA A 39 9.78 -20.75 23.90
C ALA A 39 10.21 -21.72 22.79
N PHE A 40 10.53 -21.22 21.60
CA PHE A 40 11.04 -22.03 20.50
C PHE A 40 12.40 -22.66 20.82
N VAL A 41 13.36 -21.87 21.32
CA VAL A 41 14.69 -22.35 21.69
C VAL A 41 14.62 -23.41 22.82
N PHE A 42 13.77 -23.16 23.83
CA PHE A 42 13.54 -24.11 24.91
C PHE A 42 12.98 -25.44 24.41
N TRP A 43 11.96 -25.39 23.55
CA TRP A 43 11.40 -26.56 22.89
C TRP A 43 12.44 -27.29 22.04
N ALA A 44 13.18 -26.57 21.21
CA ALA A 44 14.24 -27.15 20.38
C ALA A 44 15.32 -27.84 21.25
N ALA A 45 15.70 -27.21 22.35
CA ALA A 45 16.67 -27.80 23.28
C ALA A 45 16.15 -29.09 23.92
N ILE A 46 14.89 -29.13 24.38
CA ILE A 46 14.28 -30.38 24.92
C ILE A 46 14.29 -31.48 23.87
N TRP A 47 13.86 -31.18 22.64
CA TRP A 47 13.80 -32.17 21.58
C TRP A 47 15.17 -32.64 21.15
N ILE A 48 16.17 -31.76 21.03
CA ILE A 48 17.56 -32.16 20.77
C ILE A 48 18.04 -33.08 21.87
N TRP A 49 17.80 -32.73 23.14
CA TRP A 49 18.19 -33.55 24.27
C TRP A 49 17.51 -34.94 24.23
N VAL A 50 16.20 -34.98 23.99
CA VAL A 50 15.45 -36.26 23.93
C VAL A 50 15.97 -37.18 22.82
N PHE A 51 16.34 -36.63 21.65
CA PHE A 51 16.73 -37.46 20.51
C PHE A 51 18.22 -37.69 20.37
N VAL A 52 19.06 -36.91 21.02
CA VAL A 52 20.50 -37.16 21.09
C VAL A 52 20.83 -38.18 22.22
N SER A 53 19.94 -38.29 23.22
CA SER A 53 20.14 -39.20 24.35
C SER A 53 19.43 -40.52 24.11
N ASP A 54 20.15 -41.64 24.10
CA ASP A 54 19.63 -42.99 23.80
C ASP A 54 18.50 -43.45 24.73
N VAL A 55 18.56 -43.11 26.01
CA VAL A 55 17.58 -43.55 27.01
C VAL A 55 16.21 -42.90 26.81
N PRO A 56 16.12 -41.58 26.74
CA PRO A 56 14.85 -40.93 26.43
C PRO A 56 14.27 -41.33 25.06
N ALA A 57 15.13 -41.50 24.04
CA ALA A 57 14.69 -41.89 22.70
C ALA A 57 14.05 -43.29 22.67
N ARG A 58 14.64 -44.28 23.36
CA ARG A 58 14.05 -45.61 23.47
C ARG A 58 12.75 -45.62 24.26
N TRP A 59 12.73 -44.94 25.39
CA TRP A 59 11.50 -44.79 26.20
C TRP A 59 10.35 -44.16 25.38
N LEU A 60 10.66 -43.10 24.65
CA LEU A 60 9.67 -42.41 23.82
C LEU A 60 9.11 -43.31 22.72
N THR A 61 9.99 -44.09 22.05
CA THR A 61 9.56 -45.03 21.01
C THR A 61 8.66 -46.12 21.57
N VAL A 62 8.93 -46.65 22.77
CA VAL A 62 8.05 -47.64 23.41
C VAL A 62 6.68 -47.01 23.73
N ARG A 63 6.65 -45.78 24.28
CA ARG A 63 5.39 -45.07 24.57
C ARG A 63 4.60 -44.75 23.33
N ASP A 64 5.25 -44.36 22.25
CA ASP A 64 4.60 -44.12 20.97
C ASP A 64 3.91 -45.39 20.45
N LEU A 65 4.58 -46.52 20.49
CA LEU A 65 4.01 -47.79 20.07
C LEU A 65 2.84 -48.22 20.97
N GLU A 66 2.95 -48.05 22.29
CA GLU A 66 1.86 -48.32 23.24
C GLU A 66 0.63 -47.44 22.95
N LEU A 67 0.82 -46.20 22.54
CA LEU A 67 -0.28 -45.28 22.16
C LEU A 67 -0.86 -45.59 20.77
N MET A 68 -0.03 -46.06 19.84
CA MET A 68 -0.45 -46.39 18.47
C MET A 68 -1.17 -47.73 18.38
N ALA A 69 -0.75 -48.73 19.13
CA ALA A 69 -1.30 -50.08 19.04
C ALA A 69 -2.84 -50.11 19.14
N PRO A 70 -3.48 -49.50 20.17
CA PRO A 70 -4.93 -49.54 20.26
C PRO A 70 -5.62 -48.79 19.11
N ILE A 71 -4.98 -47.79 18.50
CA ILE A 71 -5.53 -47.05 17.36
C ILE A 71 -5.45 -47.91 16.09
N VAL A 72 -4.35 -48.57 15.88
CA VAL A 72 -4.07 -49.38 14.68
C VAL A 72 -4.82 -50.70 14.70
N ASP A 73 -4.83 -51.39 15.85
CA ASP A 73 -5.50 -52.68 16.00
C ASP A 73 -7.03 -52.56 15.94
N ASN A 74 -7.60 -51.40 16.29
CA ASN A 74 -9.04 -51.13 16.24
C ASN A 74 -9.44 -50.27 15.04
N ARG A 75 -8.73 -50.30 13.93
CA ARG A 75 -9.11 -49.59 12.71
C ARG A 75 -10.49 -50.00 12.22
N GLN A 76 -11.31 -49.03 11.97
CA GLN A 76 -12.68 -49.25 11.51
C GLN A 76 -12.77 -49.16 9.98
N SER A 77 -13.42 -50.14 9.35
CA SER A 77 -13.54 -50.21 7.88
C SER A 77 -14.18 -48.95 7.24
N TRP A 78 -15.06 -48.29 7.95
CA TRP A 78 -15.70 -47.04 7.47
C TRP A 78 -14.82 -45.80 7.66
N LEU A 79 -13.93 -45.79 8.67
CA LEU A 79 -13.09 -44.63 8.99
C LEU A 79 -11.75 -44.64 8.22
N THR A 80 -11.23 -45.85 7.97
CA THR A 80 -9.92 -46.02 7.31
C THR A 80 -9.82 -45.32 5.97
N PRO A 81 -10.81 -45.40 5.04
CA PRO A 81 -10.72 -44.70 3.78
C PRO A 81 -10.70 -43.16 3.94
N ALA A 82 -11.42 -42.65 4.96
CA ALA A 82 -11.41 -41.22 5.26
C ALA A 82 -10.05 -40.75 5.76
N MET A 83 -9.42 -41.50 6.68
CA MET A 83 -8.09 -41.19 7.22
C MET A 83 -7.00 -41.27 6.15
N GLN A 84 -7.09 -42.25 5.24
CA GLN A 84 -6.18 -42.34 4.10
C GLN A 84 -6.31 -41.13 3.17
N ARG A 85 -7.53 -40.72 2.82
CA ARG A 85 -7.75 -39.51 2.01
C ARG A 85 -7.27 -38.22 2.69
N ILE A 86 -7.45 -38.11 4.01
CA ILE A 86 -6.96 -36.96 4.78
C ILE A 86 -5.42 -36.96 4.78
N ASN A 87 -4.79 -38.13 4.94
CA ASN A 87 -3.34 -38.28 4.87
C ASN A 87 -2.80 -37.88 3.50
N GLU A 88 -3.33 -38.43 2.41
CA GLU A 88 -2.97 -38.10 1.03
C GLU A 88 -3.14 -36.60 0.76
N ALA A 89 -4.31 -36.07 1.08
CA ALA A 89 -4.63 -34.65 0.89
C ALA A 89 -3.66 -33.73 1.60
N GLY A 90 -3.39 -33.98 2.89
CA GLY A 90 -2.50 -33.13 3.70
C GLY A 90 -1.03 -33.27 3.29
N THR A 91 -0.62 -34.43 2.83
CA THR A 91 0.77 -34.68 2.39
C THR A 91 1.05 -34.07 1.02
N SER A 92 0.11 -34.14 0.07
CA SER A 92 0.37 -33.88 -1.35
C SER A 92 -0.12 -32.50 -1.83
N TRP A 93 -1.37 -32.10 -1.55
CA TRP A 93 -1.94 -30.93 -2.24
C TRP A 93 -2.57 -29.84 -1.36
N VAL A 94 -3.04 -30.16 -0.14
CA VAL A 94 -3.68 -29.15 0.72
C VAL A 94 -2.73 -28.03 1.11
N THR A 95 -1.52 -28.36 1.53
CA THR A 95 -0.50 -27.38 1.93
C THR A 95 -0.11 -26.46 0.77
N PRO A 96 0.22 -26.96 -0.43
CA PRO A 96 0.46 -26.12 -1.61
C PRO A 96 -0.73 -25.21 -1.96
N ILE A 97 -1.96 -25.75 -1.95
CA ILE A 97 -3.17 -24.94 -2.25
C ILE A 97 -3.31 -23.78 -1.25
N ILE A 98 -3.21 -24.03 0.05
CA ILE A 98 -3.28 -22.97 1.06
C ILE A 98 -2.17 -21.93 0.85
N GLY A 99 -0.96 -22.38 0.55
CA GLY A 99 0.17 -21.51 0.23
C GLY A 99 -0.10 -20.63 -0.97
N TRP A 100 -0.48 -21.20 -2.10
CA TRP A 100 -0.77 -20.46 -3.33
C TRP A 100 -1.96 -19.53 -3.21
N VAL A 101 -3.07 -19.98 -2.60
CA VAL A 101 -4.23 -19.11 -2.35
C VAL A 101 -3.82 -17.92 -1.49
N THR A 102 -3.03 -18.16 -0.44
CA THR A 102 -2.53 -17.08 0.43
C THR A 102 -1.63 -16.11 -0.32
N ILE A 103 -0.76 -16.60 -1.20
CA ILE A 103 0.11 -15.78 -2.06
C ILE A 103 -0.74 -14.94 -3.02
N ILE A 104 -1.64 -15.56 -3.77
CA ILE A 104 -2.47 -14.88 -4.77
C ILE A 104 -3.32 -13.79 -4.11
N VAL A 105 -4.07 -14.13 -3.04
CA VAL A 105 -4.91 -13.18 -2.32
C VAL A 105 -4.06 -12.10 -1.62
N GLY A 106 -2.93 -12.47 -1.05
CA GLY A 106 -1.99 -11.55 -0.43
C GLY A 106 -1.40 -10.55 -1.43
N LEU A 107 -1.02 -10.99 -2.61
CA LEU A 107 -0.54 -10.13 -3.69
C LEU A 107 -1.66 -9.24 -4.25
N ALA A 108 -2.85 -9.78 -4.48
CA ALA A 108 -4.04 -9.01 -4.89
C ALA A 108 -4.39 -7.92 -3.85
N ALA A 109 -4.26 -8.25 -2.56
CA ALA A 109 -4.42 -7.31 -1.46
C ALA A 109 -3.18 -6.39 -1.25
N LYS A 110 -2.16 -6.48 -2.12
CA LYS A 110 -0.89 -5.71 -2.06
C LYS A 110 -0.12 -5.87 -0.74
N ARG A 111 -0.19 -7.06 -0.14
CA ARG A 111 0.48 -7.43 1.12
C ARG A 111 1.81 -8.15 0.87
N ILE A 112 2.65 -7.60 -0.01
CA ILE A 112 3.91 -8.22 -0.45
C ILE A 112 4.77 -8.66 0.73
N ARG A 113 4.87 -7.83 1.78
CA ARG A 113 5.65 -8.15 2.98
C ARG A 113 5.17 -9.43 3.68
N HIS A 114 3.85 -9.60 3.83
CA HIS A 114 3.27 -10.80 4.43
C HIS A 114 3.51 -12.04 3.56
N VAL A 115 3.42 -11.88 2.23
CA VAL A 115 3.71 -12.96 1.27
C VAL A 115 5.18 -13.40 1.37
N LEU A 116 6.11 -12.45 1.43
CA LEU A 116 7.54 -12.77 1.62
C LEU A 116 7.79 -13.49 2.95
N LEU A 117 7.09 -13.12 4.02
CA LEU A 117 7.18 -13.79 5.31
C LEU A 117 6.58 -15.20 5.29
N LEU A 118 5.50 -15.43 4.54
CA LEU A 118 4.96 -16.78 4.31
C LEU A 118 6.00 -17.66 3.62
N ILE A 119 6.58 -17.19 2.52
CA ILE A 119 7.60 -17.94 1.77
C ILE A 119 8.80 -18.22 2.68
N ALA A 120 9.30 -17.21 3.40
CA ALA A 120 10.40 -17.37 4.34
C ALA A 120 10.07 -18.40 5.46
N ALA A 121 8.84 -18.37 6.02
CA ALA A 121 8.41 -19.29 7.05
C ALA A 121 8.41 -20.74 6.54
N LEU A 122 7.83 -20.99 5.38
CA LEU A 122 7.81 -22.32 4.77
C LEU A 122 9.22 -22.82 4.45
N SER A 123 10.08 -21.96 3.89
CA SER A 123 11.49 -22.30 3.60
C SER A 123 12.29 -22.61 4.86
N ILE A 124 12.13 -21.83 5.93
CA ILE A 124 12.81 -22.06 7.20
C ILE A 124 12.34 -23.38 7.83
N VAL A 125 11.03 -23.64 7.85
CA VAL A 125 10.50 -24.89 8.38
C VAL A 125 10.99 -26.08 7.56
N ALA A 126 10.96 -26.01 6.24
CA ALA A 126 11.52 -27.06 5.37
C ALA A 126 13.02 -27.27 5.63
N GLY A 127 13.81 -26.21 5.79
CA GLY A 127 15.22 -26.27 6.14
C GLY A 127 15.46 -26.91 7.51
N ILE A 128 14.72 -26.53 8.55
CA ILE A 128 14.80 -27.16 9.88
C ILE A 128 14.48 -28.64 9.76
N GLN A 129 13.41 -29.01 9.04
CA GLN A 129 13.04 -30.41 8.83
C GLN A 129 14.16 -31.21 8.16
N THR A 130 14.75 -30.66 7.10
CA THR A 130 15.88 -31.31 6.40
C THR A 130 17.08 -31.47 7.32
N LEU A 131 17.47 -30.44 8.07
CA LEU A 131 18.59 -30.50 9.02
C LEU A 131 18.38 -31.54 10.13
N VAL A 132 17.16 -31.59 10.68
CA VAL A 132 16.81 -32.56 11.72
C VAL A 132 16.82 -33.98 11.15
N SER A 133 16.25 -34.20 9.97
CA SER A 133 16.21 -35.52 9.33
C SER A 133 17.60 -36.07 8.99
N LEU A 134 18.54 -35.20 8.63
CA LEU A 134 19.94 -35.58 8.38
C LEU A 134 20.67 -36.01 9.65
N ARG A 135 20.25 -35.48 10.81
CA ARG A 135 20.90 -35.76 12.10
C ARG A 135 20.21 -36.86 12.91
N ILE A 136 18.89 -36.88 12.86
CA ILE A 136 18.04 -37.77 13.64
C ILE A 136 17.32 -38.70 12.67
N GLN A 137 17.97 -39.79 12.29
CA GLN A 137 17.43 -40.78 11.34
C GLN A 137 16.51 -41.76 12.07
N ARG A 138 15.44 -41.25 12.71
CA ARG A 138 14.47 -42.13 13.39
C ARG A 138 13.73 -42.97 12.36
N PRO A 139 13.64 -44.32 12.57
CA PRO A 139 12.81 -45.15 11.69
C PRO A 139 11.32 -44.82 11.87
N ARG A 140 10.53 -45.13 10.86
CA ARG A 140 9.05 -45.11 10.95
C ARG A 140 8.57 -46.18 11.96
N PRO A 141 7.30 -46.10 12.42
CA PRO A 141 6.78 -47.05 13.39
C PRO A 141 6.97 -48.50 12.94
N LEU A 142 7.86 -49.23 13.64
CA LEU A 142 8.11 -50.62 13.35
C LEU A 142 7.10 -51.51 14.08
N GLY A 143 6.58 -52.54 13.38
CA GLY A 143 5.57 -53.44 13.95
C GLY A 143 4.15 -52.95 13.84
N VAL A 144 3.92 -51.84 13.14
CA VAL A 144 2.60 -51.28 12.82
C VAL A 144 2.38 -51.40 11.31
N ASP A 145 1.19 -51.84 10.90
CA ASP A 145 0.82 -51.89 9.50
C ASP A 145 0.60 -50.48 8.94
N MET A 146 1.49 -50.02 8.06
CA MET A 146 1.44 -48.73 7.40
C MET A 146 0.53 -48.81 6.18
N ILE A 147 -0.59 -48.11 6.21
CA ILE A 147 -1.61 -48.08 5.12
C ILE A 147 -1.72 -46.72 4.44
N GLY A 148 -0.89 -45.74 4.81
CA GLY A 148 -0.87 -44.38 4.28
C GLY A 148 0.31 -44.10 3.38
N GLU A 149 0.16 -43.09 2.49
CA GLU A 149 1.27 -42.52 1.75
C GLU A 149 2.17 -41.70 2.67
N TRP A 150 3.46 -41.69 2.37
CA TRP A 150 4.45 -40.98 3.17
C TRP A 150 5.53 -40.35 2.31
N ALA A 151 6.05 -39.22 2.76
CA ALA A 151 7.18 -38.54 2.14
C ALA A 151 8.26 -38.22 3.21
N ALA A 152 9.54 -38.41 2.87
CA ALA A 152 10.70 -38.12 3.69
C ALA A 152 10.76 -38.92 5.03
N THR A 153 11.54 -38.44 5.97
CA THR A 153 11.70 -39.05 7.30
C THR A 153 10.59 -38.65 8.25
N PRO A 154 10.21 -39.50 9.23
CA PRO A 154 9.06 -39.24 10.10
C PRO A 154 9.30 -38.11 11.10
N GLN A 155 10.54 -37.71 11.34
CA GLN A 155 10.83 -36.82 12.46
C GLN A 155 11.53 -35.51 12.11
N PRO A 156 10.96 -34.41 12.58
CA PRO A 156 9.54 -34.22 12.96
C PRO A 156 8.67 -34.36 11.72
N SER A 157 7.38 -34.63 11.86
CA SER A 157 6.48 -34.83 10.70
C SER A 157 6.51 -33.65 9.75
N ARG A 158 7.15 -33.78 8.60
CA ARG A 158 7.31 -32.73 7.61
C ARG A 158 5.94 -32.19 7.11
N PRO A 159 4.99 -33.05 6.73
CA PRO A 159 3.71 -32.57 6.23
C PRO A 159 2.90 -31.82 7.31
N VAL A 160 2.94 -32.27 8.58
CA VAL A 160 2.26 -31.59 9.69
C VAL A 160 2.89 -30.20 9.95
N ALA A 161 4.22 -30.11 9.94
CA ALA A 161 4.92 -28.84 10.16
C ALA A 161 4.61 -27.81 9.06
N LEU A 162 4.67 -28.22 7.79
CA LEU A 162 4.39 -27.35 6.66
C LEU A 162 2.91 -26.92 6.62
N LEU A 163 1.97 -27.84 6.85
CA LEU A 163 0.55 -27.53 6.93
C LEU A 163 0.28 -26.52 8.05
N THR A 164 0.82 -26.75 9.23
CA THR A 164 0.68 -25.84 10.38
C THR A 164 1.23 -24.46 10.05
N THR A 165 2.42 -24.39 9.45
CA THR A 165 3.04 -23.13 9.04
C THR A 165 2.17 -22.40 8.03
N ALA A 166 1.71 -23.11 6.99
CA ALA A 166 0.84 -22.52 5.95
C ALA A 166 -0.45 -21.96 6.54
N MET A 167 -1.13 -22.71 7.43
CA MET A 167 -2.38 -22.30 8.07
C MET A 167 -2.16 -21.09 9.01
N VAL A 168 -1.12 -21.10 9.83
CA VAL A 168 -0.80 -19.98 10.72
C VAL A 168 -0.48 -18.73 9.91
N CYS A 169 0.39 -18.84 8.91
CA CYS A 169 0.76 -17.73 8.06
C CYS A 169 -0.42 -17.21 7.21
N ALA A 170 -1.30 -18.10 6.72
CA ALA A 170 -2.53 -17.72 6.04
C ALA A 170 -3.44 -16.88 6.95
N GLY A 171 -3.63 -17.30 8.19
CA GLY A 171 -4.39 -16.54 9.18
C GLY A 171 -3.78 -15.16 9.47
N LEU A 172 -2.44 -15.10 9.59
CA LEU A 172 -1.71 -13.85 9.84
C LEU A 172 -1.60 -12.96 8.59
N THR A 173 -1.84 -13.48 7.38
CA THR A 173 -1.84 -12.73 6.11
C THR A 173 -3.23 -12.27 5.72
N LEU A 174 -4.25 -13.11 5.94
CA LEU A 174 -5.58 -12.90 5.38
C LEU A 174 -6.62 -12.47 6.42
N MET A 175 -6.51 -12.92 7.67
CA MET A 175 -7.57 -12.68 8.67
C MET A 175 -7.30 -11.40 9.48
N PRO A 176 -8.26 -10.46 9.53
CA PRO A 176 -8.16 -9.29 10.40
C PRO A 176 -8.15 -9.71 11.88
N ALA A 177 -7.54 -8.89 12.72
CA ALA A 177 -7.57 -9.09 14.17
C ALA A 177 -9.00 -9.13 14.71
N GLY A 178 -9.22 -9.90 15.75
CA GLY A 178 -10.51 -10.02 16.41
C GLY A 178 -11.20 -11.36 16.15
N THR A 179 -12.52 -11.36 15.98
CA THR A 179 -13.35 -12.57 15.92
C THR A 179 -12.97 -13.50 14.77
N TRP A 180 -12.74 -12.98 13.56
CA TRP A 180 -12.36 -13.79 12.40
C TRP A 180 -11.07 -14.55 12.59
N ARG A 181 -10.04 -13.91 13.20
CA ARG A 181 -8.77 -14.59 13.51
C ARG A 181 -8.92 -15.65 14.58
N ARG A 182 -9.77 -15.42 15.59
CA ARG A 182 -10.06 -16.45 16.61
C ARG A 182 -10.71 -17.69 15.99
N TRP A 183 -11.69 -17.52 15.10
CA TRP A 183 -12.27 -18.63 14.35
C TRP A 183 -11.22 -19.35 13.49
N TRP A 184 -10.35 -18.62 12.82
CA TRP A 184 -9.28 -19.21 12.02
C TRP A 184 -8.30 -20.02 12.88
N ILE A 185 -7.92 -19.54 14.06
CA ILE A 185 -7.09 -20.30 15.01
C ILE A 185 -7.76 -21.62 15.39
N GLY A 186 -9.06 -21.61 15.68
CA GLY A 186 -9.85 -22.83 15.95
C GLY A 186 -9.84 -23.80 14.77
N ILE A 187 -10.08 -23.29 13.55
CA ILE A 187 -10.01 -24.10 12.32
C ILE A 187 -8.61 -24.67 12.13
N THR A 188 -7.57 -23.86 12.31
CA THR A 188 -6.18 -24.30 12.22
C THR A 188 -5.88 -25.43 13.21
N ALA A 189 -6.26 -25.26 14.48
CA ALA A 189 -6.04 -26.26 15.51
C ALA A 189 -6.79 -27.57 15.19
N ALA A 190 -8.06 -27.49 14.77
CA ALA A 190 -8.85 -28.66 14.38
C ALA A 190 -8.27 -29.38 13.15
N THR A 191 -7.86 -28.62 12.11
CA THR A 191 -7.27 -29.19 10.89
C THR A 191 -5.96 -29.88 11.19
N VAL A 192 -5.07 -29.25 11.96
CA VAL A 192 -3.77 -29.83 12.33
C VAL A 192 -3.94 -31.04 13.23
N ALA A 193 -4.85 -31.01 14.18
CA ALA A 193 -5.14 -32.14 15.05
C ALA A 193 -5.73 -33.33 14.24
N LEU A 194 -6.68 -33.07 13.35
CA LEU A 194 -7.27 -34.09 12.49
C LEU A 194 -6.22 -34.72 11.56
N PHE A 195 -5.40 -33.88 10.94
CA PHE A 195 -4.34 -34.36 10.05
C PHE A 195 -3.25 -35.13 10.82
N GLY A 196 -2.81 -34.61 11.97
CA GLY A 196 -1.87 -35.30 12.84
C GLY A 196 -2.43 -36.63 13.34
N PHE A 197 -3.71 -36.69 13.70
CA PHE A 197 -4.36 -37.96 14.05
C PHE A 197 -4.41 -38.91 12.86
N ALA A 198 -4.70 -38.43 11.66
CA ALA A 198 -4.68 -39.26 10.45
C ALA A 198 -3.29 -39.89 10.21
N GLN A 199 -2.19 -39.13 10.39
CA GLN A 199 -0.82 -39.64 10.26
C GLN A 199 -0.54 -40.80 11.23
N VAL A 200 -0.97 -40.69 12.47
CA VAL A 200 -0.86 -41.75 13.49
C VAL A 200 -1.77 -42.93 13.17
N TYR A 201 -3.01 -42.67 12.77
CA TYR A 201 -4.01 -43.69 12.42
C TYR A 201 -3.56 -44.57 11.25
N VAL A 202 -3.01 -43.96 10.19
CA VAL A 202 -2.50 -44.70 9.03
C VAL A 202 -1.13 -45.38 9.30
N GLY A 203 -0.52 -45.13 10.45
CA GLY A 203 0.73 -45.74 10.89
C GLY A 203 1.98 -45.11 10.30
N VAL A 204 1.90 -43.90 9.76
CA VAL A 204 3.00 -43.24 9.06
C VAL A 204 3.94 -42.53 10.03
N ASP A 205 3.41 -41.79 11.00
CA ASP A 205 4.20 -41.01 11.97
C ASP A 205 3.89 -41.46 13.41
N HIS A 206 4.86 -41.28 14.31
CA HIS A 206 4.61 -41.49 15.73
C HIS A 206 3.86 -40.25 16.33
N PRO A 207 3.07 -40.42 17.39
CA PRO A 207 2.44 -39.30 18.11
C PRO A 207 3.45 -38.22 18.51
N SER A 208 4.65 -38.64 18.94
CA SER A 208 5.75 -37.76 19.33
C SER A 208 6.42 -37.03 18.16
N ASP A 209 6.18 -37.40 16.92
CA ASP A 209 6.67 -36.68 15.72
C ASP A 209 5.71 -35.56 15.29
N VAL A 210 4.42 -35.75 15.55
CA VAL A 210 3.36 -34.84 15.18
C VAL A 210 3.35 -33.54 16.02
N LEU A 211 3.48 -33.68 17.34
CA LEU A 211 3.40 -32.57 18.28
C LEU A 211 4.54 -31.53 18.09
N PRO A 212 5.81 -31.95 17.98
CA PRO A 212 6.89 -31.00 17.66
C PRO A 212 6.74 -30.36 16.31
N ALA A 213 6.30 -31.10 15.31
CA ALA A 213 6.06 -30.60 13.98
C ALA A 213 5.05 -29.41 14.00
N ALA A 214 3.91 -29.59 14.67
CA ALA A 214 2.93 -28.53 14.85
C ALA A 214 3.51 -27.33 15.62
N THR A 215 4.27 -27.61 16.69
CA THR A 215 4.89 -26.56 17.53
C THR A 215 5.89 -25.71 16.74
N VAL A 216 6.76 -26.34 15.94
CA VAL A 216 7.73 -25.66 15.06
C VAL A 216 6.98 -24.78 14.04
N GLY A 217 5.94 -25.32 13.41
CA GLY A 217 5.14 -24.56 12.44
C GLY A 217 4.51 -23.31 13.04
N VAL A 218 3.91 -23.43 14.23
CA VAL A 218 3.36 -22.27 14.96
C VAL A 218 4.45 -21.27 15.34
N ALA A 219 5.54 -21.76 15.95
CA ALA A 219 6.60 -20.89 16.48
C ALA A 219 7.28 -20.08 15.37
N VAL A 220 7.70 -20.72 14.29
CA VAL A 220 8.34 -20.04 13.15
C VAL A 220 7.40 -19.02 12.53
N GLY A 221 6.14 -19.39 12.25
CA GLY A 221 5.14 -18.45 11.71
C GLY A 221 4.93 -17.26 12.63
N MET A 222 4.71 -17.47 13.92
CA MET A 222 4.47 -16.41 14.90
C MET A 222 5.68 -15.49 15.07
N VAL A 223 6.89 -16.03 15.19
CA VAL A 223 8.13 -15.24 15.35
C VAL A 223 8.35 -14.37 14.12
N LEU A 224 8.31 -14.93 12.92
CA LEU A 224 8.55 -14.17 11.69
C LEU A 224 7.53 -13.06 11.49
N TYR A 225 6.25 -13.31 11.71
CA TYR A 225 5.23 -12.28 11.54
C TYR A 225 5.26 -11.23 12.65
N ARG A 226 5.57 -11.60 13.88
CA ARG A 226 5.73 -10.63 14.96
C ARG A 226 6.94 -9.73 14.75
N LEU A 227 8.05 -10.26 14.22
CA LEU A 227 9.24 -9.49 13.90
C LEU A 227 9.11 -8.73 12.56
N GLY A 228 8.57 -9.39 11.54
CA GLY A 228 8.58 -8.88 10.17
C GLY A 228 7.37 -8.02 9.79
N ALA A 229 6.17 -8.32 10.29
CA ALA A 229 4.93 -7.60 10.00
C ALA A 229 4.07 -7.42 11.25
N PRO A 230 4.53 -6.63 12.23
CA PRO A 230 3.75 -6.36 13.44
C PRO A 230 2.41 -5.73 13.07
N GLU A 231 1.35 -6.24 13.67
CA GLU A 231 -0.03 -5.87 13.33
C GLU A 231 -0.34 -4.38 13.57
N VAL A 232 0.30 -3.79 14.59
CA VAL A 232 0.15 -2.35 14.88
C VAL A 232 0.68 -1.49 13.74
N VAL A 233 1.73 -1.96 13.02
CA VAL A 233 2.35 -1.24 11.91
C VAL A 233 1.77 -1.65 10.56
N PHE A 234 1.34 -2.92 10.44
CA PHE A 234 0.81 -3.52 9.21
C PHE A 234 -0.55 -4.19 9.46
N PRO A 235 -1.58 -3.45 9.91
CA PRO A 235 -2.88 -4.02 10.24
C PRO A 235 -3.55 -4.62 9.00
N ILE A 236 -4.20 -5.77 9.19
CA ILE A 236 -5.00 -6.42 8.15
C ILE A 236 -6.40 -5.83 8.19
N ARG A 237 -6.72 -4.99 7.22
CA ARG A 237 -8.03 -4.37 7.06
C ARG A 237 -8.57 -4.67 5.67
N TYR A 238 -9.81 -5.11 5.60
CA TYR A 238 -10.61 -5.18 4.38
C TYR A 238 -11.55 -3.97 4.38
N ARG A 239 -11.23 -2.97 3.57
CA ARG A 239 -12.13 -1.83 3.35
C ARG A 239 -13.12 -2.25 2.27
N THR A 240 -14.37 -2.39 2.62
CA THR A 240 -15.48 -2.66 1.71
C THR A 240 -16.17 -1.35 1.37
N GLY A 241 -16.22 -0.99 0.08
CA GLY A 241 -16.94 0.17 -0.44
C GLY A 241 -16.04 1.32 -0.90
N ASN A 242 -16.48 2.02 -1.97
CA ASN A 242 -15.83 3.22 -2.51
C ASN A 242 -15.86 4.41 -1.53
N THR A 243 -16.65 4.34 -0.47
CA THR A 243 -16.86 5.41 0.53
C THR A 243 -16.06 5.22 1.82
N ALA A 244 -15.35 4.11 1.99
CA ALA A 244 -14.62 3.82 3.24
C ALA A 244 -13.47 4.82 3.53
N HIS A 245 -12.99 5.56 2.53
CA HIS A 245 -12.02 6.64 2.70
C HIS A 245 -12.67 7.94 3.19
N LEU A 246 -13.99 8.07 3.05
CA LEU A 246 -14.78 9.24 3.46
C LEU A 246 -15.28 9.14 4.90
N ASP A 247 -15.16 7.96 5.53
CA ASP A 247 -15.55 7.79 6.92
C ASP A 247 -14.53 8.46 7.84
N VAL A 248 -14.90 9.64 8.32
CA VAL A 248 -14.16 10.45 9.31
C VAL A 248 -14.80 10.37 10.68
N THR A 249 -15.70 9.42 10.91
CA THR A 249 -16.37 9.15 12.18
C THR A 249 -15.57 8.17 13.05
N GLY A 250 -16.01 7.95 14.27
CA GLY A 250 -15.41 6.99 15.20
C GLY A 250 -13.93 7.25 15.49
N ALA A 251 -13.14 6.20 15.55
CA ALA A 251 -11.73 6.27 15.94
C ALA A 251 -10.87 7.16 15.03
N ARG A 252 -11.21 7.25 13.75
CA ARG A 252 -10.49 8.11 12.80
C ARG A 252 -10.79 9.59 13.04
N GLY A 253 -12.07 9.93 13.27
CA GLY A 253 -12.45 11.30 13.62
C GLY A 253 -11.80 11.76 14.90
N GLU A 254 -11.72 10.88 15.89
CA GLU A 254 -11.03 11.18 17.15
C GLU A 254 -9.52 11.36 16.96
N ALA A 255 -8.88 10.54 16.10
CA ALA A 255 -7.48 10.71 15.75
C ALA A 255 -7.22 12.05 15.02
N ILE A 256 -8.15 12.49 14.16
CA ILE A 256 -8.09 13.79 13.48
C ILE A 256 -8.18 14.94 14.51
N ARG A 257 -9.18 14.94 15.38
CA ARG A 257 -9.35 15.97 16.43
C ARG A 257 -8.14 16.03 17.35
N THR A 258 -7.70 14.88 17.84
CA THR A 258 -6.53 14.77 18.73
C THR A 258 -5.26 15.24 18.02
N GLY A 259 -5.06 14.87 16.77
CA GLY A 259 -3.91 15.28 15.95
C GLY A 259 -3.86 16.79 15.74
N LEU A 260 -4.97 17.41 15.35
CA LEU A 260 -5.11 18.86 15.14
C LEU A 260 -4.86 19.62 16.44
N ARG A 261 -5.45 19.18 17.55
CA ARG A 261 -5.25 19.81 18.85
C ARG A 261 -3.80 19.71 19.34
N ARG A 262 -3.19 18.52 19.26
CA ARG A 262 -1.83 18.29 19.79
C ARG A 262 -0.72 18.91 18.93
N GLN A 263 -0.88 18.93 17.61
CA GLN A 263 0.19 19.33 16.69
C GLN A 263 0.06 20.76 16.18
N LEU A 264 -1.17 21.29 16.05
CA LEU A 264 -1.43 22.64 15.58
C LEU A 264 -2.11 23.54 16.60
N GLY A 265 -2.54 23.00 17.75
CA GLY A 265 -3.28 23.77 18.78
C GLY A 265 -4.72 24.11 18.36
N ILE A 266 -5.28 23.43 17.38
CA ILE A 266 -6.61 23.71 16.83
C ILE A 266 -7.66 22.86 17.56
N ASP A 267 -8.61 23.52 18.22
CA ASP A 267 -9.73 22.84 18.90
C ASP A 267 -10.92 22.69 17.93
N VAL A 268 -11.17 21.44 17.55
CA VAL A 268 -12.08 21.09 16.45
C VAL A 268 -13.45 20.75 16.99
N THR A 269 -14.48 21.43 16.50
CA THR A 269 -15.89 21.15 16.80
C THR A 269 -16.47 20.11 15.85
N ASN A 270 -16.18 20.22 14.53
CA ASN A 270 -16.72 19.32 13.53
C ASN A 270 -15.71 19.01 12.43
N VAL A 271 -15.85 17.82 11.80
CA VAL A 271 -15.06 17.38 10.64
C VAL A 271 -16.02 16.74 9.66
N GLU A 272 -16.11 17.31 8.47
CA GLU A 272 -17.02 16.85 7.41
C GLU A 272 -16.27 16.66 6.09
N PRO A 273 -16.54 15.59 5.32
CA PRO A 273 -16.04 15.47 3.96
C PRO A 273 -16.69 16.52 3.04
N VAL A 274 -15.89 17.13 2.17
CA VAL A 274 -16.33 18.16 1.20
C VAL A 274 -15.94 17.73 -0.21
N GLY A 275 -16.81 17.99 -1.20
CA GLY A 275 -16.47 17.85 -2.61
C GLY A 275 -16.07 16.43 -3.01
N LEU A 276 -16.95 15.47 -2.86
CA LEU A 276 -16.68 14.04 -3.06
C LEU A 276 -16.45 13.63 -4.52
N ALA A 277 -16.84 14.44 -5.48
CA ALA A 277 -16.67 14.18 -6.90
C ALA A 277 -15.24 14.53 -7.35
N GLY A 278 -14.44 13.51 -7.63
CA GLY A 278 -13.09 13.69 -8.22
C GLY A 278 -11.89 13.57 -7.27
N SER A 279 -12.07 13.24 -6.01
CA SER A 279 -10.99 13.13 -5.01
C SER A 279 -10.14 11.85 -5.12
N ALA A 280 -9.55 11.60 -6.29
CA ALA A 280 -8.73 10.38 -6.51
C ALA A 280 -7.44 10.35 -5.68
N GLY A 281 -6.91 11.50 -5.25
CA GLY A 281 -5.60 11.63 -4.60
C GLY A 281 -5.60 11.88 -3.09
N SER A 282 -6.73 12.35 -2.52
CA SER A 282 -6.88 12.67 -1.09
C SER A 282 -8.35 12.68 -0.69
N THR A 283 -8.66 12.74 0.61
CA THR A 283 -10.02 13.00 1.08
C THR A 283 -10.10 14.45 1.56
N PRO A 284 -10.82 15.32 0.85
CA PRO A 284 -11.00 16.71 1.27
C PRO A 284 -11.98 16.79 2.44
N LEU A 285 -11.65 17.60 3.43
CA LEU A 285 -12.39 17.78 4.67
C LEU A 285 -12.57 19.27 4.97
N ARG A 286 -13.74 19.63 5.46
CA ARG A 286 -13.98 20.89 6.16
C ARG A 286 -13.81 20.64 7.66
N VAL A 287 -13.04 21.46 8.31
CA VAL A 287 -12.74 21.37 9.74
C VAL A 287 -13.24 22.66 10.40
N SER A 288 -14.32 22.56 11.16
CA SER A 288 -14.84 23.68 11.93
C SER A 288 -14.14 23.70 13.30
N GLN A 289 -13.65 24.86 13.70
CA GLN A 289 -12.99 25.07 14.98
C GLN A 289 -13.84 25.89 15.94
N HIS A 290 -13.50 25.82 17.24
CA HIS A 290 -14.27 26.54 18.26
C HIS A 290 -14.03 28.04 18.17
N ASP A 291 -12.77 28.45 18.00
CA ASP A 291 -12.35 29.83 17.93
C ASP A 291 -11.60 30.07 16.61
N GLY A 292 -12.27 30.64 15.60
CA GLY A 292 -11.66 31.01 14.33
C GLY A 292 -12.44 30.53 13.09
N PRO A 293 -11.95 30.88 11.89
CA PRO A 293 -12.57 30.48 10.64
C PRO A 293 -12.45 28.98 10.40
N ASP A 294 -13.35 28.43 9.59
CA ASP A 294 -13.24 27.08 9.12
C ASP A 294 -11.91 26.85 8.37
N LEU A 295 -11.41 25.63 8.45
CA LEU A 295 -10.20 25.19 7.77
C LEU A 295 -10.53 24.12 6.72
N PHE A 296 -9.74 24.10 5.67
CA PHE A 296 -9.74 23.01 4.72
C PHE A 296 -8.61 22.04 5.04
N ALA A 297 -8.89 20.76 5.00
CA ALA A 297 -7.88 19.74 5.23
C ALA A 297 -7.96 18.63 4.18
N LYS A 298 -6.81 18.24 3.64
CA LYS A 298 -6.70 17.07 2.77
C LYS A 298 -6.15 15.89 3.56
N LEU A 299 -6.93 14.82 3.70
CA LEU A 299 -6.51 13.58 4.34
C LEU A 299 -5.85 12.66 3.32
N TYR A 300 -4.59 12.36 3.56
CA TYR A 300 -3.76 11.45 2.77
C TYR A 300 -3.55 10.12 3.46
N ALA A 301 -3.96 9.03 2.82
CA ALA A 301 -3.76 7.66 3.28
C ALA A 301 -2.86 6.88 2.30
N SER A 302 -2.33 5.75 2.76
CA SER A 302 -1.53 4.86 1.91
C SER A 302 -2.26 4.30 0.68
N SER A 303 -3.60 4.30 0.71
CA SER A 303 -4.46 3.97 -0.43
C SER A 303 -4.30 4.95 -1.59
N HIS A 304 -4.23 6.24 -1.30
CA HIS A 304 -4.08 7.31 -2.30
C HIS A 304 -2.73 7.21 -3.03
N LEU A 305 -1.64 6.98 -2.28
CA LEU A 305 -0.31 6.77 -2.87
C LEU A 305 -0.27 5.56 -3.84
N ARG A 306 -1.02 4.50 -3.54
CA ARG A 306 -1.10 3.31 -4.41
C ARG A 306 -1.84 3.59 -5.72
N SER A 307 -2.89 4.39 -5.68
CA SER A 307 -3.64 4.80 -6.88
C SER A 307 -2.78 5.65 -7.80
N ASP A 308 -2.04 6.62 -7.26
CA ASP A 308 -1.09 7.46 -7.99
C ASP A 308 0.02 6.62 -8.65
N ARG A 309 0.62 5.67 -7.91
CA ARG A 309 1.64 4.76 -8.47
C ARG A 309 1.11 3.91 -9.62
N SER A 310 -0.09 3.37 -9.51
CA SER A 310 -0.68 2.53 -10.56
C SER A 310 -0.94 3.34 -11.82
N TYR A 311 -1.43 4.58 -11.68
CA TYR A 311 -1.63 5.50 -12.78
C TYR A 311 -0.31 5.89 -13.46
N LYS A 312 0.72 6.26 -12.67
CA LYS A 312 2.06 6.59 -13.19
C LYS A 312 2.75 5.41 -13.86
N LEU A 313 2.58 4.18 -13.31
CA LEU A 313 3.11 2.97 -13.94
C LEU A 313 2.48 2.74 -15.32
N GLY A 314 1.15 2.88 -15.45
CA GLY A 314 0.45 2.76 -16.73
C GLY A 314 0.96 3.79 -17.75
N ARG A 315 1.16 5.04 -17.34
CA ARG A 315 1.74 6.10 -18.19
C ARG A 315 3.18 5.80 -18.59
N THR A 316 4.01 5.35 -17.65
CA THR A 316 5.42 4.98 -17.92
C THR A 316 5.50 3.82 -18.91
N LEU A 317 4.60 2.85 -18.82
CA LEU A 317 4.51 1.74 -19.80
C LEU A 317 4.10 2.23 -21.19
N LEU A 318 3.17 3.19 -21.28
CA LEU A 318 2.67 3.70 -22.57
C LEU A 318 3.59 4.73 -23.22
N TYR A 319 4.20 5.61 -22.47
CA TYR A 319 4.93 6.78 -22.98
C TYR A 319 6.42 6.80 -22.61
N GLY A 320 6.90 5.83 -21.84
CA GLY A 320 8.24 5.84 -21.27
C GLY A 320 8.33 6.73 -20.03
N ARG A 321 9.51 6.70 -19.38
CA ARG A 321 9.79 7.50 -18.19
C ARG A 321 9.95 8.97 -18.60
N LEU A 322 9.02 9.81 -18.19
CA LEU A 322 9.14 11.26 -18.35
C LEU A 322 10.13 11.75 -17.27
N GLU A 323 11.16 12.48 -17.66
CA GLU A 323 12.25 12.93 -16.77
C GLU A 323 11.72 13.74 -15.57
N ASP A 324 10.62 14.44 -15.75
CA ASP A 324 10.03 15.36 -14.79
C ASP A 324 9.01 14.71 -13.83
N GLU A 325 8.80 13.39 -13.86
CA GLU A 325 7.84 12.76 -12.96
C GLU A 325 8.45 12.45 -11.60
N GLN A 326 8.09 13.21 -10.58
CA GLN A 326 8.48 12.92 -9.20
C GLN A 326 7.71 11.71 -8.66
N HIS A 327 8.46 10.73 -8.15
CA HIS A 327 7.90 9.53 -7.53
C HIS A 327 7.98 9.65 -6.01
N PHE A 328 6.84 9.74 -5.36
CA PHE A 328 6.80 9.74 -3.90
C PHE A 328 6.74 8.31 -3.36
N ASN A 329 7.72 7.97 -2.53
CA ASN A 329 7.82 6.64 -1.91
C ASN A 329 7.01 6.51 -0.61
N SER A 330 6.53 7.61 -0.04
CA SER A 330 5.72 7.64 1.18
C SER A 330 4.68 8.76 1.13
N VAL A 331 3.57 8.54 1.84
CA VAL A 331 2.50 9.56 2.01
C VAL A 331 3.06 10.84 2.62
N ARG A 332 3.95 10.72 3.61
CA ARG A 332 4.62 11.86 4.23
C ARG A 332 5.33 12.76 3.22
N ARG A 333 6.07 12.15 2.28
CA ARG A 333 6.78 12.93 1.24
C ARG A 333 5.85 13.64 0.28
N LEU A 334 4.73 13.02 -0.06
CA LEU A 334 3.70 13.64 -0.90
C LEU A 334 3.12 14.87 -0.22
N VAL A 335 2.71 14.75 1.04
CA VAL A 335 2.13 15.85 1.82
C VAL A 335 3.14 16.98 2.06
N GLN A 336 4.39 16.63 2.39
CA GLN A 336 5.47 17.61 2.55
C GLN A 336 5.76 18.37 1.25
N HIS A 337 5.65 17.70 0.10
CA HIS A 337 5.83 18.35 -1.21
C HIS A 337 4.72 19.36 -1.48
N GLU A 338 3.46 19.00 -1.25
CA GLU A 338 2.34 19.91 -1.47
C GLU A 338 2.39 21.12 -0.53
N ASP A 339 2.67 20.90 0.76
CA ASP A 339 2.89 22.00 1.72
C ASP A 339 4.03 22.93 1.28
N TYR A 340 5.15 22.36 0.85
CA TYR A 340 6.27 23.12 0.34
C TYR A 340 5.90 23.94 -0.92
N MET A 341 5.14 23.34 -1.84
CA MET A 341 4.71 24.04 -3.06
C MET A 341 3.75 25.20 -2.76
N LEU A 342 2.84 25.06 -1.78
CA LEU A 342 2.02 26.17 -1.30
C LEU A 342 2.87 27.36 -0.83
N HIS A 343 3.88 27.09 0.00
CA HIS A 343 4.80 28.14 0.48
C HIS A 343 5.59 28.79 -0.66
N VAL A 344 6.06 28.01 -1.62
CA VAL A 344 6.82 28.52 -2.77
C VAL A 344 5.92 29.40 -3.65
N MET A 345 4.71 28.96 -3.98
CA MET A 345 3.78 29.73 -4.80
C MET A 345 3.36 31.04 -4.14
N ARG A 346 3.02 31.02 -2.85
CA ARG A 346 2.71 32.26 -2.12
C ARG A 346 3.88 33.21 -2.09
N ARG A 347 5.11 32.72 -1.91
CA ARG A 347 6.31 33.56 -1.95
C ARG A 347 6.54 34.17 -3.33
N ALA A 348 6.11 33.50 -4.39
CA ALA A 348 6.17 33.99 -5.77
C ALA A 348 5.00 34.95 -6.10
N GLY A 349 4.13 35.29 -5.13
CA GLY A 349 2.99 36.18 -5.34
C GLY A 349 1.82 35.53 -6.08
N ILE A 350 1.79 34.21 -6.17
CA ILE A 350 0.68 33.45 -6.75
C ILE A 350 -0.38 33.28 -5.67
N ASP A 351 -1.63 33.70 -5.97
CA ASP A 351 -2.73 33.56 -5.02
C ASP A 351 -3.18 32.09 -4.96
N CYS A 352 -2.86 31.43 -3.86
CA CYS A 352 -3.24 30.07 -3.55
C CYS A 352 -3.60 29.97 -2.05
N MET A 353 -4.09 28.83 -1.63
CA MET A 353 -4.49 28.60 -0.23
C MET A 353 -3.33 28.82 0.75
N GLU A 354 -3.64 29.46 1.89
CA GLU A 354 -2.66 29.64 2.96
C GLU A 354 -2.40 28.31 3.69
N PRO A 355 -1.12 27.86 3.77
CA PRO A 355 -0.80 26.63 4.47
C PRO A 355 -0.92 26.80 5.99
N GLY A 356 -1.72 25.95 6.63
CA GLY A 356 -1.91 25.88 8.08
C GLY A 356 -1.00 24.87 8.77
N GLY A 357 -0.44 23.92 8.00
CA GLY A 357 0.52 22.93 8.49
C GLY A 357 0.14 21.48 8.20
N ILE A 358 1.01 20.58 8.66
CA ILE A 358 0.87 19.14 8.45
C ILE A 358 0.59 18.46 9.78
N VAL A 359 -0.39 17.56 9.82
CA VAL A 359 -0.72 16.73 10.99
C VAL A 359 -0.51 15.26 10.66
N GLU A 360 0.25 14.56 11.49
CA GLU A 360 0.42 13.11 11.40
C GLU A 360 -0.62 12.39 12.25
N LEU A 361 -1.37 11.47 11.64
CA LEU A 361 -2.37 10.66 12.31
C LEU A 361 -1.81 9.25 12.58
N THR A 362 -1.74 8.89 13.83
CA THR A 362 -1.33 7.56 14.27
C THR A 362 -2.56 6.76 14.73
N PRO A 363 -2.55 5.43 14.62
CA PRO A 363 -1.46 4.53 14.23
C PRO A 363 -1.33 4.31 12.72
N ASP A 364 -2.25 4.80 11.89
CA ASP A 364 -2.38 4.41 10.49
C ASP A 364 -1.36 5.07 9.55
N ARG A 365 -0.52 5.97 10.04
CA ARG A 365 0.41 6.79 9.25
C ARG A 365 -0.31 7.54 8.12
N GLU A 366 -1.45 8.09 8.44
CA GLU A 366 -2.18 9.03 7.61
C GLU A 366 -1.71 10.44 7.94
N TYR A 367 -1.88 11.36 6.99
CA TYR A 367 -1.46 12.75 7.15
C TYR A 367 -2.57 13.67 6.72
N LEU A 368 -2.73 14.79 7.45
CA LEU A 368 -3.55 15.90 7.02
C LEU A 368 -2.64 17.04 6.56
N LEU A 369 -2.95 17.60 5.41
CA LEU A 369 -2.50 18.93 5.01
C LEU A 369 -3.62 19.91 5.33
N VAL A 370 -3.37 20.85 6.20
CA VAL A 370 -4.33 21.84 6.65
C VAL A 370 -4.04 23.17 5.95
N THR A 371 -5.08 23.80 5.42
CA THR A 371 -5.00 25.11 4.77
C THR A 371 -6.19 25.97 5.18
N GLU A 372 -6.20 27.24 4.79
CA GLU A 372 -7.40 28.07 4.91
C GLU A 372 -8.59 27.46 4.15
N PHE A 373 -9.78 27.67 4.65
CA PHE A 373 -11.02 27.38 3.92
C PHE A 373 -11.43 28.64 3.15
N LEU A 374 -11.63 28.52 1.85
CA LEU A 374 -12.01 29.65 0.99
C LEU A 374 -13.53 29.88 1.07
N GLU A 375 -13.97 30.61 2.09
CA GLU A 375 -15.40 30.85 2.31
C GLU A 375 -15.99 31.71 1.20
N GLY A 376 -17.11 31.27 0.63
CA GLY A 376 -17.77 31.98 -0.47
C GLY A 376 -17.04 31.91 -1.81
N ALA A 377 -15.94 31.18 -1.93
CA ALA A 377 -15.29 30.91 -3.21
C ALA A 377 -16.08 29.84 -3.98
N VAL A 378 -16.21 30.06 -5.28
CA VAL A 378 -16.87 29.14 -6.22
C VAL A 378 -15.90 28.70 -7.31
N GLU A 379 -16.18 27.57 -7.94
CA GLU A 379 -15.38 27.09 -9.08
C GLU A 379 -15.54 28.02 -10.28
N ILE A 380 -14.48 28.23 -11.07
CA ILE A 380 -14.53 29.10 -12.25
C ILE A 380 -15.62 28.71 -13.27
N SER A 381 -16.01 27.45 -13.31
CA SER A 381 -17.10 26.93 -14.13
C SER A 381 -18.49 27.43 -13.71
N GLU A 382 -18.63 27.99 -12.50
CA GLU A 382 -19.87 28.46 -11.91
C GLU A 382 -20.05 29.99 -12.05
N VAL A 383 -19.05 30.68 -12.60
CA VAL A 383 -19.06 32.14 -12.77
C VAL A 383 -18.96 32.54 -14.24
N GLU A 384 -19.44 33.72 -14.57
CA GLU A 384 -19.22 34.32 -15.87
C GLU A 384 -17.78 34.79 -16.01
N VAL A 385 -17.08 34.33 -17.07
CA VAL A 385 -15.67 34.66 -17.30
C VAL A 385 -15.58 36.02 -17.99
N THR A 386 -15.34 37.06 -17.20
CA THR A 386 -15.16 38.45 -17.66
C THR A 386 -13.75 38.68 -18.19
N PRO A 387 -13.50 39.77 -18.97
CA PRO A 387 -12.16 40.16 -19.41
C PRO A 387 -11.16 40.30 -18.24
N ASP A 388 -11.59 40.86 -17.11
CA ASP A 388 -10.74 41.04 -15.93
C ASP A 388 -10.35 39.68 -15.31
N LEU A 389 -11.26 38.71 -15.32
CA LEU A 389 -11.00 37.35 -14.86
C LEU A 389 -10.05 36.58 -15.82
N ILE A 390 -10.17 36.86 -17.13
CA ILE A 390 -9.22 36.33 -18.13
C ILE A 390 -7.83 36.86 -17.83
N ASP A 391 -7.70 38.18 -17.62
CA ASP A 391 -6.42 38.80 -17.30
C ASP A 391 -5.82 38.25 -16.01
N ALA A 392 -6.59 38.09 -14.94
CA ALA A 392 -6.13 37.54 -13.69
C ALA A 392 -5.61 36.10 -13.85
N GLY A 393 -6.27 35.27 -14.69
CA GLY A 393 -5.83 33.94 -15.02
C GLY A 393 -4.50 33.91 -15.80
N LEU A 394 -4.39 34.76 -16.84
CA LEU A 394 -3.17 34.90 -17.66
C LEU A 394 -2.01 35.45 -16.84
N GLU A 395 -2.22 36.46 -16.02
CA GLU A 395 -1.23 37.03 -15.11
C GLU A 395 -0.71 35.99 -14.11
N THR A 396 -1.60 35.10 -13.65
CA THR A 396 -1.20 33.97 -12.78
C THR A 396 -0.22 33.04 -13.50
N VAL A 397 -0.42 32.78 -14.80
CA VAL A 397 0.53 31.98 -15.59
C VAL A 397 1.87 32.73 -15.79
N VAL A 398 1.85 34.04 -16.03
CA VAL A 398 3.08 34.87 -16.10
C VAL A 398 3.87 34.72 -14.80
N ARG A 399 3.22 34.89 -13.64
CA ARG A 399 3.88 34.74 -12.33
C ARG A 399 4.43 33.33 -12.11
N LEU A 400 3.75 32.27 -12.59
CA LEU A 400 4.28 30.91 -12.58
C LEU A 400 5.58 30.81 -13.41
N TRP A 401 5.60 31.39 -14.62
CA TRP A 401 6.77 31.36 -15.50
C TRP A 401 7.94 32.13 -14.92
N ASP A 402 7.71 33.36 -14.43
CA ASP A 402 8.73 34.21 -13.82
C ASP A 402 9.36 33.56 -12.59
N ALA A 403 8.56 32.83 -11.82
CA ALA A 403 9.03 32.08 -10.66
C ALA A 403 9.70 30.74 -11.02
N GLY A 404 9.74 30.35 -12.30
CA GLY A 404 10.26 29.05 -12.73
C GLY A 404 9.42 27.89 -12.20
N LEU A 405 8.09 28.04 -12.18
CA LEU A 405 7.13 27.06 -11.68
C LEU A 405 6.22 26.55 -12.80
N ALA A 406 5.66 25.37 -12.59
CA ALA A 406 4.50 24.87 -13.34
C ALA A 406 3.50 24.22 -12.38
N HIS A 407 2.20 24.44 -12.62
CA HIS A 407 1.13 23.85 -11.83
C HIS A 407 0.82 22.41 -12.25
N ARG A 408 0.83 22.14 -13.56
CA ARG A 408 0.66 20.84 -14.21
C ARG A 408 -0.72 20.18 -14.10
N ASP A 409 -1.67 20.79 -13.41
CA ASP A 409 -3.05 20.30 -13.29
C ASP A 409 -4.07 21.46 -13.32
N ILE A 410 -3.86 22.42 -14.24
CA ILE A 410 -4.81 23.53 -14.44
C ILE A 410 -6.06 22.97 -15.12
N LYS A 411 -7.19 23.06 -14.42
CA LYS A 411 -8.52 22.62 -14.85
C LYS A 411 -9.58 23.42 -14.07
N PRO A 412 -10.85 23.47 -14.49
CA PRO A 412 -11.86 24.28 -13.80
C PRO A 412 -11.94 24.02 -12.30
N ALA A 413 -11.98 22.75 -11.89
CA ALA A 413 -12.06 22.35 -10.48
C ALA A 413 -10.87 22.77 -9.60
N ASN A 414 -9.76 23.23 -10.19
CA ASN A 414 -8.56 23.69 -9.47
C ASN A 414 -8.41 25.22 -9.50
N ILE A 415 -9.44 25.92 -9.95
CA ILE A 415 -9.48 27.39 -10.00
C ILE A 415 -10.72 27.86 -9.22
N MET A 416 -10.48 28.59 -8.15
CA MET A 416 -11.50 29.18 -7.32
C MET A 416 -11.54 30.69 -7.50
N VAL A 417 -12.76 31.22 -7.61
CA VAL A 417 -13.05 32.66 -7.72
C VAL A 417 -13.76 33.12 -6.46
N GLN A 418 -13.22 34.15 -5.81
CA GLN A 418 -13.76 34.70 -4.58
C GLN A 418 -13.83 36.24 -4.75
N GLY A 419 -14.99 36.76 -5.12
CA GLY A 419 -15.09 38.15 -5.58
C GLY A 419 -14.20 38.37 -6.81
N ASP A 420 -13.28 39.33 -6.74
CA ASP A 420 -12.33 39.64 -7.82
C ASP A 420 -11.02 38.81 -7.74
N ARG A 421 -10.91 37.88 -6.78
CA ARG A 421 -9.70 37.12 -6.58
C ARG A 421 -9.75 35.80 -7.32
N PHE A 422 -8.70 35.56 -8.13
CA PHE A 422 -8.47 34.32 -8.86
C PHE A 422 -7.43 33.49 -8.10
N ARG A 423 -7.80 32.27 -7.65
CA ARG A 423 -6.95 31.43 -6.82
C ARG A 423 -6.74 30.06 -7.42
N LEU A 424 -5.48 29.63 -7.46
CA LEU A 424 -5.12 28.25 -7.81
C LEU A 424 -5.13 27.38 -6.55
N ILE A 425 -5.77 26.20 -6.67
CA ILE A 425 -5.80 25.19 -5.62
C ILE A 425 -5.23 23.86 -6.14
N ASP A 426 -4.99 22.90 -5.25
CA ASP A 426 -4.49 21.55 -5.57
C ASP A 426 -3.12 21.53 -6.26
N VAL A 427 -2.11 22.01 -5.54
CA VAL A 427 -0.72 22.13 -6.01
C VAL A 427 0.09 20.84 -5.89
N ALA A 428 -0.56 19.69 -5.69
CA ALA A 428 0.09 18.39 -5.47
C ALA A 428 1.00 17.97 -6.66
N PHE A 429 0.69 18.42 -7.87
CA PHE A 429 1.47 18.14 -9.09
C PHE A 429 2.45 19.25 -9.47
N ALA A 430 2.43 20.36 -8.74
CA ALA A 430 3.26 21.51 -9.06
C ALA A 430 4.76 21.19 -8.97
N GLN A 431 5.56 21.88 -9.77
CA GLN A 431 6.96 21.60 -9.94
C GLN A 431 7.81 22.88 -10.03
N ILE A 432 9.00 22.83 -9.41
CA ILE A 432 10.04 23.86 -9.52
C ILE A 432 10.99 23.48 -10.64
N ARG A 433 11.37 24.45 -11.46
CA ARG A 433 12.21 24.27 -12.64
C ARG A 433 11.71 23.14 -13.55
N PRO A 434 10.46 23.24 -14.00
CA PRO A 434 9.91 22.29 -14.95
C PRO A 434 10.61 22.41 -16.29
N SER A 435 10.49 21.41 -17.15
CA SER A 435 10.87 21.58 -18.56
C SER A 435 9.98 22.65 -19.22
N PRO A 436 10.53 23.46 -20.15
CA PRO A 436 9.79 24.58 -20.77
C PRO A 436 8.41 24.19 -21.36
N TRP A 437 8.31 23.02 -21.97
CA TRP A 437 7.06 22.53 -22.52
C TRP A 437 5.97 22.32 -21.44
N ARG A 438 6.31 22.12 -20.17
CA ARG A 438 5.34 22.00 -19.06
C ARG A 438 4.70 23.35 -18.75
N GLN A 439 5.48 24.43 -18.78
CA GLN A 439 4.97 25.79 -18.61
C GLN A 439 4.09 26.17 -19.81
N ALA A 440 4.50 25.82 -21.02
CA ALA A 440 3.69 26.01 -22.22
C ALA A 440 2.33 25.28 -22.14
N VAL A 441 2.31 24.03 -21.61
CA VAL A 441 1.05 23.29 -21.38
C VAL A 441 0.16 23.98 -20.34
N ASP A 442 0.72 24.55 -19.28
CA ASP A 442 -0.07 25.29 -18.27
C ASP A 442 -0.73 26.51 -18.88
N LEU A 443 -0.04 27.24 -19.79
CA LEU A 443 -0.64 28.34 -20.55
C LEU A 443 -1.83 27.86 -21.39
N ALA A 444 -1.66 26.80 -22.19
CA ALA A 444 -2.75 26.26 -23.00
C ALA A 444 -3.93 25.78 -22.15
N ASN A 445 -3.65 25.11 -21.02
CA ASN A 445 -4.71 24.66 -20.12
C ASN A 445 -5.48 25.85 -19.53
N MET A 446 -4.79 26.92 -19.11
CA MET A 446 -5.42 28.15 -18.62
C MET A 446 -6.28 28.79 -19.70
N MET A 447 -5.76 28.99 -20.90
CA MET A 447 -6.51 29.57 -22.02
C MET A 447 -7.76 28.72 -22.35
N LEU A 448 -7.66 27.40 -22.33
CA LEU A 448 -8.81 26.51 -22.54
C LEU A 448 -9.85 26.66 -21.43
N VAL A 449 -9.44 26.70 -20.15
CA VAL A 449 -10.38 26.90 -19.03
C VAL A 449 -11.11 28.21 -19.16
N LEU A 450 -10.40 29.29 -19.46
CA LEU A 450 -11.00 30.62 -19.64
C LEU A 450 -11.96 30.68 -20.86
N ALA A 451 -11.61 30.01 -21.96
CA ALA A 451 -12.43 29.92 -23.16
C ALA A 451 -13.69 29.08 -22.98
N LEU A 452 -13.72 28.13 -22.05
CA LEU A 452 -14.94 27.38 -21.71
C LEU A 452 -16.06 28.31 -21.20
N GLY A 453 -15.72 29.33 -20.42
CA GLY A 453 -16.65 30.33 -19.90
C GLY A 453 -16.76 31.62 -20.75
N SER A 454 -16.03 31.71 -21.89
CA SER A 454 -16.03 32.87 -22.79
C SER A 454 -15.88 32.45 -24.25
N SER A 455 -14.94 33.02 -25.02
CA SER A 455 -14.59 32.59 -26.38
C SER A 455 -13.09 32.47 -26.59
N ALA A 456 -12.67 31.65 -27.56
CA ALA A 456 -11.26 31.47 -27.91
C ALA A 456 -10.66 32.79 -28.43
N GLU A 457 -11.42 33.55 -29.20
CA GLU A 457 -11.00 34.85 -29.78
C GLU A 457 -10.69 35.86 -28.69
N LEU A 458 -11.62 36.03 -27.73
CA LEU A 458 -11.43 36.97 -26.61
C LEU A 458 -10.21 36.58 -25.75
N VAL A 459 -10.09 35.30 -25.42
CA VAL A 459 -8.95 34.83 -24.62
C VAL A 459 -7.63 34.98 -25.38
N TYR A 460 -7.63 34.73 -26.70
CA TYR A 460 -6.44 34.91 -27.54
C TYR A 460 -6.02 36.40 -27.60
N GLU A 461 -6.97 37.31 -27.87
CA GLU A 461 -6.70 38.75 -27.88
C GLU A 461 -6.13 39.25 -26.55
N ARG A 462 -6.73 38.79 -25.43
CA ARG A 462 -6.22 39.15 -24.10
C ARG A 462 -4.86 38.53 -23.81
N ALA A 463 -4.62 37.28 -24.27
CA ALA A 463 -3.34 36.57 -24.05
C ALA A 463 -2.15 37.29 -24.75
N LEU A 464 -2.40 37.97 -25.90
CA LEU A 464 -1.38 38.74 -26.60
C LEU A 464 -0.88 39.96 -25.80
N LEU A 465 -1.56 40.39 -24.74
CA LEU A 465 -1.09 41.41 -23.81
C LEU A 465 0.01 40.91 -22.88
N TYR A 466 0.10 39.61 -22.68
CA TYR A 466 0.98 38.96 -21.70
C TYR A 466 2.03 38.03 -22.32
N PHE A 467 1.72 37.41 -23.46
CA PHE A 467 2.50 36.41 -24.15
C PHE A 467 2.69 36.76 -25.61
N SER A 468 3.80 36.35 -26.20
CA SER A 468 4.00 36.46 -27.63
C SER A 468 3.16 35.45 -28.41
N GLU A 469 2.91 35.73 -29.69
CA GLU A 469 2.23 34.75 -30.59
C GLU A 469 2.96 33.42 -30.63
N ASP A 470 4.31 33.43 -30.56
CA ASP A 470 5.15 32.25 -30.52
C ASP A 470 4.98 31.43 -29.23
N ASP A 471 4.81 32.09 -28.07
CA ASP A 471 4.54 31.40 -26.79
C ASP A 471 3.19 30.68 -26.83
N ILE A 472 2.18 31.34 -27.38
CA ILE A 472 0.84 30.76 -27.54
C ILE A 472 0.89 29.59 -28.54
N ALA A 473 1.57 29.76 -29.68
CA ALA A 473 1.76 28.69 -30.65
C ALA A 473 2.49 27.47 -30.03
N GLU A 474 3.51 27.72 -29.19
CA GLU A 474 4.20 26.66 -28.45
C GLU A 474 3.28 25.95 -27.47
N ALA A 475 2.45 26.70 -26.73
CA ALA A 475 1.52 26.17 -25.76
C ALA A 475 0.55 25.15 -26.42
N PHE A 476 -0.05 25.49 -27.56
CA PHE A 476 -0.95 24.61 -28.28
C PHE A 476 -0.23 23.51 -29.09
N ALA A 477 1.01 23.72 -29.52
CA ALA A 477 1.86 22.67 -30.09
C ALA A 477 2.29 21.62 -29.06
N ALA A 478 2.51 22.03 -27.79
CA ALA A 478 2.84 21.14 -26.68
C ALA A 478 1.60 20.38 -26.15
N SER A 479 0.40 20.97 -26.32
CA SER A 479 -0.83 20.43 -25.76
C SER A 479 -1.45 19.39 -26.68
N ARG A 480 -1.43 18.16 -26.21
CA ARG A 480 -2.07 17.01 -26.88
C ARG A 480 -3.00 16.31 -25.90
N GLY A 481 -3.87 15.42 -26.39
CA GLY A 481 -4.81 14.69 -25.55
C GLY A 481 -4.23 14.02 -24.30
N VAL A 482 -2.91 13.77 -24.24
CA VAL A 482 -2.23 13.12 -23.10
C VAL A 482 -1.72 14.14 -22.07
N THR A 483 -1.45 15.38 -22.49
CA THR A 483 -0.90 16.42 -21.63
C THR A 483 -1.99 17.23 -20.92
N LEU A 484 -3.22 17.22 -21.47
CA LEU A 484 -4.36 17.85 -20.83
C LEU A 484 -4.88 16.99 -19.65
N PRO A 485 -5.23 17.59 -18.52
CA PRO A 485 -5.99 16.93 -17.46
C PRO A 485 -7.25 16.26 -18.00
N SER A 486 -7.56 15.06 -17.50
CA SER A 486 -8.70 14.27 -18.04
C SER A 486 -10.04 15.00 -17.89
N ALA A 487 -10.23 15.74 -16.80
CA ALA A 487 -11.42 16.57 -16.59
C ALA A 487 -11.52 17.68 -17.64
N LEU A 488 -10.46 18.50 -17.78
CA LEU A 488 -10.43 19.58 -18.78
C LEU A 488 -10.69 19.05 -20.20
N ARG A 489 -10.07 17.92 -20.57
CA ARG A 489 -10.32 17.28 -21.87
C ARG A 489 -11.79 16.89 -22.06
N SER A 490 -12.40 16.37 -21.00
CA SER A 490 -13.82 16.00 -21.01
C SER A 490 -14.72 17.21 -21.18
N ASP A 491 -14.39 18.34 -20.51
CA ASP A 491 -15.14 19.56 -20.56
C ASP A 491 -15.02 20.25 -21.92
N VAL A 492 -13.80 20.35 -22.48
CA VAL A 492 -13.56 20.86 -23.83
C VAL A 492 -14.30 20.01 -24.90
N LYS A 493 -14.31 18.68 -24.72
CA LYS A 493 -15.06 17.81 -25.63
C LYS A 493 -16.58 17.99 -25.51
N ARG A 494 -17.08 18.23 -24.29
CA ARG A 494 -18.51 18.45 -24.04
C ARG A 494 -18.97 19.79 -24.57
N ASP A 495 -18.13 20.81 -24.54
CA ASP A 495 -18.38 22.15 -25.05
C ASP A 495 -18.69 22.17 -26.57
N GLY A 496 -18.01 21.33 -27.35
CA GLY A 496 -18.31 21.11 -28.77
C GLY A 496 -17.84 22.19 -29.74
N ARG A 497 -17.23 23.30 -29.30
CA ARG A 497 -16.70 24.39 -30.13
C ARG A 497 -15.32 24.13 -30.73
N ASP A 498 -14.73 22.94 -30.51
CA ASP A 498 -13.36 22.60 -30.90
C ASP A 498 -12.30 23.65 -30.54
N LEU A 499 -12.33 24.10 -29.28
CA LEU A 499 -11.49 25.19 -28.79
C LEU A 499 -9.98 24.95 -29.05
N MET A 500 -9.54 23.68 -29.04
CA MET A 500 -8.13 23.32 -29.34
C MET A 500 -7.74 23.68 -30.77
N GLU A 501 -8.59 23.37 -31.75
CA GLU A 501 -8.31 23.68 -33.15
C GLU A 501 -8.47 25.17 -33.38
N ARG A 502 -9.47 25.81 -32.75
CA ARG A 502 -9.67 27.23 -32.86
C ARG A 502 -8.48 28.07 -32.40
N PHE A 503 -7.86 27.73 -31.28
CA PHE A 503 -6.62 28.38 -30.84
C PHE A 503 -5.43 28.12 -31.79
N ARG A 504 -5.35 26.96 -32.43
CA ARG A 504 -4.32 26.68 -33.44
C ARG A 504 -4.51 27.48 -34.74
N GLU A 505 -5.76 27.78 -35.11
CA GLU A 505 -6.07 28.65 -36.25
C GLU A 505 -5.72 30.11 -35.95
N LEU A 506 -5.89 30.57 -34.71
CA LEU A 506 -5.60 31.93 -34.28
C LEU A 506 -4.07 32.18 -34.12
N ALA A 507 -3.32 31.16 -33.67
CA ALA A 507 -1.88 31.25 -33.45
C ALA A 507 -1.09 30.88 -34.73
N PRO A 508 0.20 31.32 -34.86
CA PRO A 508 1.08 30.90 -35.95
C PRO A 508 1.24 29.37 -36.01
N ASP A 509 1.31 28.85 -37.23
CA ASP A 509 1.48 27.38 -37.42
C ASP A 509 2.81 26.88 -36.83
N ARG A 510 2.74 25.97 -35.90
CA ARG A 510 3.90 25.37 -35.24
C ARG A 510 3.80 23.86 -35.20
N LYS A 511 4.89 23.19 -35.60
CA LYS A 511 4.95 21.73 -35.56
C LYS A 511 4.74 21.21 -34.12
N PRO A 512 3.91 20.18 -33.96
CA PRO A 512 3.65 19.60 -32.65
C PRO A 512 4.95 19.12 -31.97
N ILE A 513 5.11 19.47 -30.69
CA ILE A 513 6.27 19.06 -29.90
C ILE A 513 6.26 17.53 -29.71
N ALA A 514 7.36 16.88 -30.06
CA ALA A 514 7.48 15.44 -29.92
C ALA A 514 7.66 15.06 -28.46
N ILE A 515 6.60 14.56 -27.82
CA ILE A 515 6.70 13.89 -26.51
C ILE A 515 7.46 12.58 -26.71
N GLN A 516 8.38 12.28 -25.81
CA GLN A 516 9.25 11.11 -25.86
C GLN A 516 8.45 9.83 -26.10
N ARG A 517 8.67 9.17 -27.23
CA ARG A 517 8.02 7.92 -27.62
C ARG A 517 8.96 6.74 -27.40
N TRP A 518 8.40 5.54 -27.30
CA TRP A 518 9.16 4.31 -27.36
C TRP A 518 10.05 4.29 -28.61
N SER A 519 11.36 4.23 -28.42
CA SER A 519 12.31 4.04 -29.51
C SER A 519 12.49 2.53 -29.77
N LEU A 520 12.83 2.14 -31.00
CA LEU A 520 13.17 0.76 -31.35
C LEU A 520 14.27 0.20 -30.42
N ARG A 521 15.22 1.04 -30.01
CA ARG A 521 16.27 0.68 -29.04
C ARG A 521 15.68 0.34 -27.66
N ARG A 522 14.69 1.11 -27.17
CA ARG A 522 14.03 0.84 -25.86
C ARG A 522 13.19 -0.43 -25.92
N VAL A 523 12.44 -0.63 -27.02
CA VAL A 523 11.66 -1.86 -27.24
C VAL A 523 12.60 -3.06 -27.27
N GLY A 524 13.70 -2.98 -28.04
CA GLY A 524 14.71 -4.03 -28.11
C GLY A 524 15.35 -4.34 -26.75
N LEU A 525 15.69 -3.31 -25.97
CA LEU A 525 16.25 -3.46 -24.62
C LEU A 525 15.27 -4.10 -23.65
N THR A 526 13.99 -3.71 -23.71
CA THR A 526 12.93 -4.29 -22.85
C THR A 526 12.70 -5.75 -23.20
N LEU A 527 12.62 -6.09 -24.48
CA LEU A 527 12.50 -7.48 -24.95
C LEU A 527 13.72 -8.30 -24.51
N TRP A 528 14.92 -7.77 -24.69
CA TRP A 528 16.14 -8.46 -24.27
C TRP A 528 16.18 -8.73 -22.77
N VAL A 529 15.88 -7.71 -21.94
CA VAL A 529 15.80 -7.87 -20.47
C VAL A 529 14.72 -8.88 -20.09
N SER A 530 13.56 -8.88 -20.75
CA SER A 530 12.50 -9.86 -20.50
C SER A 530 12.95 -11.29 -20.84
N VAL A 531 13.62 -11.49 -21.97
CA VAL A 531 14.15 -12.80 -22.38
C VAL A 531 15.22 -13.29 -21.38
N VAL A 532 16.15 -12.42 -21.00
CA VAL A 532 17.18 -12.77 -20.01
C VAL A 532 16.56 -13.11 -18.66
N THR A 533 15.55 -12.35 -18.23
CA THR A 533 14.85 -12.61 -16.95
C THR A 533 14.13 -13.96 -16.98
N LEU A 534 13.45 -14.27 -18.08
CA LEU A 534 12.77 -15.57 -18.26
C LEU A 534 13.77 -16.73 -18.30
N ALA A 535 14.90 -16.56 -18.98
CA ALA A 535 15.97 -17.56 -19.01
C ALA A 535 16.57 -17.80 -17.62
N LEU A 536 16.80 -16.73 -16.85
CA LEU A 536 17.30 -16.85 -15.47
C LEU A 536 16.27 -17.53 -14.55
N ILE A 537 14.97 -17.23 -14.72
CA ILE A 537 13.90 -17.91 -13.99
C ILE A 537 13.87 -19.41 -14.35
N SER A 538 13.98 -19.75 -15.65
CA SER A 538 14.01 -21.15 -16.09
C SER A 538 15.19 -21.90 -15.48
N ILE A 539 16.41 -21.33 -15.58
CA ILE A 539 17.62 -21.92 -14.98
C ILE A 539 17.45 -22.06 -13.46
N PHE A 540 16.83 -21.09 -12.81
CA PHE A 540 16.58 -21.16 -11.37
C PHE A 540 15.59 -22.29 -11.01
N LEU A 541 14.53 -22.45 -11.80
CA LEU A 541 13.54 -23.52 -11.61
C LEU A 541 14.14 -24.90 -11.89
N ASP A 542 14.94 -25.05 -12.96
CA ASP A 542 15.66 -26.28 -13.25
C ASP A 542 16.62 -26.67 -12.12
N ASN A 543 17.37 -25.70 -11.57
CA ASN A 543 18.23 -25.95 -10.41
C ASN A 543 17.45 -26.33 -9.14
N LEU A 544 16.22 -25.82 -8.95
CA LEU A 544 15.36 -26.21 -7.83
C LEU A 544 14.83 -27.64 -7.99
N ASP A 545 14.53 -28.06 -9.21
CA ASP A 545 14.12 -29.41 -9.54
C ASP A 545 15.29 -30.40 -9.31
N ASP A 546 16.50 -30.06 -9.78
CA ASP A 546 17.72 -30.87 -9.60
C ASP A 546 18.07 -31.10 -8.13
N ILE A 547 17.78 -30.17 -7.24
CA ILE A 547 17.98 -30.31 -5.79
C ILE A 547 16.74 -30.85 -5.05
N GLY A 548 15.70 -31.26 -5.79
CA GLY A 548 14.48 -31.86 -5.23
C GLY A 548 13.64 -30.92 -4.38
N LEU A 549 13.65 -29.63 -4.71
CA LEU A 549 12.86 -28.59 -4.04
C LEU A 549 11.56 -28.22 -4.76
N LEU A 550 11.33 -28.76 -5.96
CA LEU A 550 10.08 -28.65 -6.75
C LEU A 550 9.44 -30.01 -6.96
#